data_10fcf770e5c8ef274a09558d713817f6
#
_entry.id   10fcf770e5c8ef274a09558d713817f6
#
_cell.length_a   1.000
_cell.length_b   1.000
_cell.length_c   1.000
_cell.angle_alpha   90.00
_cell.angle_beta   90.00
_cell.angle_gamma   90.00
#
_symmetry.space_group_name_H-M   'P 1'
#
loop_
_entity.id
_entity.type
_entity.pdbx_description
1 polymer ?
#
loop_
_entity_poly.entity_id
_entity_poly.type
_entity_poly.pdbx_seq_one_letter_code
_entity_poly.pdbx_strand_id
1 'polypeptide(L)'
;MARLSVDPENRVVIHCHPTHTLAMNYVYELDKKKFTHTLWEMCTECIAVFPDGLGVLPWMLCGTNSIGEAAAEKMKEFRLMIWGMHGIYGAGCGLDETFGLIETVEKAAQIYMLTAHLPRINTIRDDQMMELAEFFGVKYRKDFLNL
;
A
#
# COMPACT_ATOMS: atom_id res chain seq x y z
N MET A 1 2.37 -15.18 -10.95
CA MET A 1 3.07 -15.09 -12.27
C MET A 1 3.40 -13.66 -12.65
N ALA A 2 2.45 -12.70 -12.67
CA ALA A 2 2.71 -11.31 -13.09
C ALA A 2 3.83 -10.61 -12.29
N ARG A 3 3.87 -10.75 -10.96
CA ARG A 3 4.95 -10.17 -10.15
C ARG A 3 6.31 -10.83 -10.44
N LEU A 4 6.35 -12.14 -10.61
CA LEU A 4 7.58 -12.87 -10.96
C LEU A 4 8.18 -12.47 -12.31
N SER A 5 7.38 -11.92 -13.23
CA SER A 5 7.89 -11.47 -14.54
C SER A 5 8.69 -10.15 -14.45
N VAL A 6 8.53 -9.40 -13.38
CA VAL A 6 9.24 -8.13 -13.15
C VAL A 6 10.25 -8.22 -12.00
N ASP A 7 10.04 -9.15 -11.07
CA ASP A 7 10.96 -9.43 -9.97
C ASP A 7 10.87 -10.91 -9.57
N PRO A 8 11.84 -11.75 -10.00
CA PRO A 8 11.82 -13.19 -9.77
C PRO A 8 11.99 -13.59 -8.30
N GLU A 9 12.41 -12.67 -7.44
CA GLU A 9 12.52 -12.93 -5.99
C GLU A 9 11.17 -12.83 -5.27
N ASN A 10 10.17 -12.13 -5.81
CA ASN A 10 8.85 -11.98 -5.20
C ASN A 10 7.98 -13.23 -5.41
N ARG A 11 8.33 -14.32 -4.73
CA ARG A 11 7.73 -15.68 -4.89
C ARG A 11 6.55 -15.94 -3.96
N VAL A 12 6.39 -15.14 -2.91
CA VAL A 12 5.32 -15.28 -1.93
C VAL A 12 4.25 -14.25 -2.22
N VAL A 13 3.00 -14.68 -2.23
CA VAL A 13 1.82 -13.81 -2.30
C VAL A 13 0.94 -14.11 -1.10
N ILE A 14 0.56 -13.06 -0.37
CA ILE A 14 -0.41 -13.14 0.72
C ILE A 14 -1.62 -12.29 0.36
N HIS A 15 -2.81 -12.85 0.57
CA HIS A 15 -4.08 -12.14 0.50
C HIS A 15 -4.79 -12.26 1.85
N CYS A 16 -5.28 -11.13 2.36
CA CYS A 16 -6.05 -11.09 3.59
C CYS A 16 -6.98 -9.88 3.64
N HIS A 17 -7.81 -9.82 4.69
CA HIS A 17 -8.83 -8.80 4.87
C HIS A 17 -8.59 -7.98 6.16
N PRO A 18 -7.52 -7.14 6.22
CA PRO A 18 -7.20 -6.37 7.41
C PRO A 18 -8.28 -5.31 7.67
N THR A 19 -8.74 -5.23 8.91
CA THR A 19 -9.95 -4.48 9.26
C THR A 19 -9.87 -2.99 8.98
N HIS A 20 -8.76 -2.34 9.37
CA HIS A 20 -8.64 -0.88 9.21
C HIS A 20 -8.33 -0.48 7.77
N THR A 21 -7.51 -1.26 7.07
CA THR A 21 -7.30 -1.09 5.63
C THR A 21 -8.61 -1.22 4.87
N LEU A 22 -9.43 -2.20 5.23
CA LEU A 22 -10.75 -2.41 4.63
C LEU A 22 -11.71 -1.27 4.97
N ALA A 23 -11.76 -0.84 6.24
CA ALA A 23 -12.60 0.27 6.69
C ALA A 23 -12.22 1.58 5.96
N MET A 24 -10.94 1.85 5.76
CA MET A 24 -10.46 3.01 5.02
C MET A 24 -10.99 3.06 3.58
N ASN A 25 -11.23 1.90 2.94
CA ASN A 25 -11.81 1.83 1.59
C ASN A 25 -13.23 2.44 1.48
N TYR A 26 -13.97 2.52 2.60
CA TYR A 26 -15.33 3.06 2.61
C TYR A 26 -15.39 4.57 2.86
N VAL A 27 -14.33 5.15 3.43
CA VAL A 27 -14.30 6.55 3.87
C VAL A 27 -13.24 7.38 3.17
N TYR A 28 -12.38 6.75 2.38
CA TYR A 28 -11.29 7.41 1.66
C TYR A 28 -11.36 7.13 0.16
N GLU A 29 -10.85 8.07 -0.65
CA GLU A 29 -10.84 7.94 -2.10
C GLU A 29 -9.93 6.79 -2.56
N LEU A 30 -10.45 5.92 -3.43
CA LEU A 30 -9.72 4.79 -4.01
C LEU A 30 -8.81 5.24 -5.15
N ASP A 31 -7.90 6.17 -4.86
CA ASP A 31 -6.84 6.65 -5.74
C ASP A 31 -5.48 6.21 -5.22
N LYS A 32 -4.66 5.62 -6.08
CA LYS A 32 -3.36 5.03 -5.69
C LYS A 32 -2.39 6.04 -5.07
N LYS A 33 -2.35 7.28 -5.61
CA LYS A 33 -1.48 8.34 -5.09
C LYS A 33 -1.96 8.82 -3.73
N LYS A 34 -3.22 9.24 -3.64
CA LYS A 34 -3.82 9.77 -2.42
C LYS A 34 -3.79 8.75 -1.29
N PHE A 35 -4.17 7.50 -1.59
CA PHE A 35 -4.19 6.43 -0.60
C PHE A 35 -2.78 6.14 -0.06
N THR A 36 -1.80 5.98 -0.94
CA THR A 36 -0.41 5.75 -0.54
C THR A 36 0.15 6.91 0.26
N HIS A 37 -0.01 8.15 -0.24
CA HIS A 37 0.51 9.35 0.42
C HIS A 37 -0.04 9.48 1.85
N THR A 38 -1.36 9.34 2.02
CA THR A 38 -1.99 9.39 3.34
C THR A 38 -1.43 8.33 4.31
N LEU A 39 -1.16 7.11 3.83
CA LEU A 39 -0.55 6.08 4.68
C LEU A 39 0.91 6.41 5.02
N TRP A 40 1.66 7.00 4.10
CA TRP A 40 3.04 7.44 4.38
C TRP A 40 3.10 8.55 5.44
N GLU A 41 2.06 9.39 5.53
CA GLU A 41 1.94 10.42 6.58
C GLU A 41 1.69 9.85 7.99
N MET A 42 1.21 8.61 8.10
CA MET A 42 0.75 8.03 9.38
C MET A 42 1.86 7.40 10.20
N CYS A 43 2.90 6.88 9.56
CA CYS A 43 3.94 6.10 10.25
C CYS A 43 5.27 6.24 9.51
N THR A 44 6.34 6.50 10.25
CA THR A 44 7.70 6.74 9.73
C THR A 44 8.20 5.59 8.85
N GLU A 45 7.85 4.35 9.18
CA GLU A 45 8.31 3.16 8.47
C GLU A 45 7.69 3.02 7.09
N CYS A 46 6.54 3.64 6.84
CA CYS A 46 5.75 3.37 5.64
C CYS A 46 6.51 3.61 4.34
N ILE A 47 7.14 4.77 4.17
CA ILE A 47 7.89 5.08 2.93
C ILE A 47 9.13 4.19 2.77
N ALA A 48 9.72 3.70 3.86
CA ALA A 48 10.86 2.79 3.82
C ALA A 48 10.43 1.35 3.46
N VAL A 49 9.28 0.89 3.98
CA VAL A 49 8.79 -0.48 3.82
C VAL A 49 8.11 -0.69 2.47
N PHE A 50 7.24 0.23 2.06
CA PHE A 50 6.58 0.18 0.75
C PHE A 50 6.78 1.46 -0.08
N PRO A 51 8.05 1.75 -0.46
CA PRO A 51 8.39 2.95 -1.23
C PRO A 51 7.79 2.98 -2.63
N ASP A 52 7.44 1.82 -3.16
CA ASP A 52 6.73 1.64 -4.43
C ASP A 52 5.22 2.00 -4.33
N GLY A 53 4.72 2.21 -3.10
CA GLY A 53 3.32 2.55 -2.86
C GLY A 53 2.36 1.38 -3.02
N LEU A 54 1.09 1.70 -3.18
CA LEU A 54 -0.02 0.77 -3.30
C LEU A 54 -0.70 0.88 -4.66
N GLY A 55 -0.89 -0.27 -5.32
CA GLY A 55 -1.88 -0.38 -6.39
C GLY A 55 -3.29 -0.38 -5.79
N VAL A 56 -4.23 0.25 -6.45
CA VAL A 56 -5.64 0.26 -6.01
C VAL A 56 -6.52 -0.15 -7.18
N LEU A 57 -7.42 -1.11 -6.95
CA LEU A 57 -8.50 -1.46 -7.85
C LEU A 57 -9.83 -1.05 -7.23
N PRO A 58 -10.78 -0.58 -8.03
CA PRO A 58 -12.15 -0.37 -7.57
C PRO A 58 -12.78 -1.72 -7.19
N TRP A 59 -13.98 -1.69 -6.62
CA TRP A 59 -14.74 -2.92 -6.41
C TRP A 59 -14.94 -3.67 -7.73
N MET A 60 -14.62 -4.95 -7.73
CA MET A 60 -14.83 -5.88 -8.84
C MET A 60 -15.35 -7.21 -8.28
N LEU A 61 -16.12 -7.94 -9.08
CA LEU A 61 -16.64 -9.24 -8.68
C LEU A 61 -15.47 -10.23 -8.48
N CYS A 62 -15.29 -10.67 -7.23
CA CYS A 62 -14.25 -11.65 -6.87
C CYS A 62 -14.51 -13.02 -7.54
N GLY A 63 -13.44 -13.80 -7.72
CA GLY A 63 -13.51 -15.13 -8.38
C GLY A 63 -13.65 -15.09 -9.89
N THR A 64 -13.58 -13.93 -10.53
CA THR A 64 -13.63 -13.79 -11.99
C THR A 64 -12.26 -13.61 -12.61
N ASN A 65 -12.11 -13.95 -13.91
CA ASN A 65 -10.89 -13.66 -14.66
C ASN A 65 -10.61 -12.16 -14.75
N SER A 66 -11.65 -11.34 -14.83
CA SER A 66 -11.54 -9.89 -14.96
C SER A 66 -10.76 -9.25 -13.80
N ILE A 67 -11.09 -9.60 -12.54
CA ILE A 67 -10.33 -9.07 -11.39
C ILE A 67 -8.92 -9.66 -11.35
N GLY A 68 -8.74 -10.92 -11.77
CA GLY A 68 -7.43 -11.55 -11.86
C GLY A 68 -6.50 -10.87 -12.85
N GLU A 69 -7.00 -10.50 -14.03
CA GLU A 69 -6.25 -9.79 -15.07
C GLU A 69 -5.91 -8.35 -14.62
N ALA A 70 -6.88 -7.61 -14.08
CA ALA A 70 -6.66 -6.28 -13.53
C ALA A 70 -5.63 -6.29 -12.40
N ALA A 71 -5.71 -7.28 -11.51
CA ALA A 71 -4.75 -7.49 -10.44
C ALA A 71 -3.35 -7.79 -10.97
N ALA A 72 -3.24 -8.68 -11.96
CA ALA A 72 -1.97 -9.04 -12.59
C ALA A 72 -1.24 -7.82 -13.17
N GLU A 73 -1.96 -6.91 -13.85
CA GLU A 73 -1.37 -5.68 -14.37
C GLU A 73 -0.85 -4.77 -13.24
N LYS A 74 -1.64 -4.56 -12.18
CA LYS A 74 -1.22 -3.75 -11.03
C LYS A 74 -0.01 -4.34 -10.31
N MET A 75 0.04 -5.66 -10.15
CA MET A 75 1.15 -6.36 -9.50
C MET A 75 2.48 -6.32 -10.29
N LYS A 76 2.48 -5.89 -11.53
CA LYS A 76 3.73 -5.56 -12.26
C LYS A 76 4.37 -4.28 -11.72
N GLU A 77 3.55 -3.33 -11.30
CA GLU A 77 3.98 -2.01 -10.84
C GLU A 77 4.20 -1.96 -9.31
N PHE A 78 3.34 -2.65 -8.55
CA PHE A 78 3.29 -2.58 -7.07
C PHE A 78 3.48 -3.95 -6.44
N ARG A 79 4.17 -4.02 -5.28
CA ARG A 79 4.20 -5.21 -4.42
C ARG A 79 2.96 -5.34 -3.55
N LEU A 80 2.27 -4.23 -3.30
CA LEU A 80 1.04 -4.16 -2.52
C LEU A 80 -0.11 -3.67 -3.38
N MET A 81 -1.29 -4.23 -3.18
CA MET A 81 -2.49 -3.84 -3.92
C MET A 81 -3.75 -3.97 -3.08
N ILE A 82 -4.55 -2.92 -3.08
CA ILE A 82 -5.90 -2.91 -2.50
C ILE A 82 -6.90 -3.39 -3.55
N TRP A 83 -7.72 -4.37 -3.18
CA TRP A 83 -8.97 -4.67 -3.87
C TRP A 83 -10.10 -3.93 -3.14
N GLY A 84 -10.70 -2.94 -3.80
CA GLY A 84 -11.71 -2.07 -3.21
C GLY A 84 -12.84 -2.86 -2.53
N MET A 85 -13.11 -2.53 -1.26
CA MET A 85 -14.10 -3.16 -0.38
C MET A 85 -13.96 -4.70 -0.22
N HIS A 86 -12.73 -5.24 -0.46
CA HIS A 86 -12.48 -6.66 -0.34
C HIS A 86 -11.27 -6.98 0.55
N GLY A 87 -10.09 -6.44 0.25
CA GLY A 87 -8.90 -6.75 1.01
C GLY A 87 -7.61 -6.25 0.37
N ILE A 88 -6.49 -6.80 0.81
CA ILE A 88 -5.15 -6.47 0.33
C ILE A 88 -4.41 -7.70 -0.21
N TYR A 89 -3.60 -7.49 -1.24
CA TYR A 89 -2.59 -8.42 -1.72
C TYR A 89 -1.21 -7.85 -1.45
N GLY A 90 -0.30 -8.70 -0.98
CA GLY A 90 1.12 -8.40 -0.87
C GLY A 90 1.94 -9.46 -1.59
N ALA A 91 3.06 -9.05 -2.21
CA ALA A 91 4.05 -9.95 -2.80
C ALA A 91 5.45 -9.58 -2.33
N GLY A 92 6.25 -10.60 -1.98
CA GLY A 92 7.62 -10.46 -1.49
C GLY A 92 8.43 -11.72 -1.67
N CYS A 93 9.68 -11.69 -1.21
CA CYS A 93 10.62 -12.80 -1.36
C CYS A 93 10.38 -13.94 -0.34
N GLY A 94 9.72 -13.63 0.78
CA GLY A 94 9.42 -14.58 1.86
C GLY A 94 8.14 -14.22 2.61
N LEU A 95 7.72 -15.11 3.51
CA LEU A 95 6.50 -14.91 4.32
C LEU A 95 6.64 -13.69 5.22
N ASP A 96 7.77 -13.55 5.91
CA ASP A 96 8.01 -12.46 6.87
C ASP A 96 8.01 -11.10 6.18
N GLU A 97 8.69 -10.97 5.04
CA GLU A 97 8.68 -9.73 4.25
C GLU A 97 7.26 -9.41 3.78
N THR A 98 6.58 -10.38 3.16
CA THR A 98 5.26 -10.15 2.58
C THR A 98 4.23 -9.82 3.66
N PHE A 99 4.31 -10.48 4.82
CA PHE A 99 3.47 -10.16 5.97
C PHE A 99 3.78 -8.77 6.52
N GLY A 100 5.07 -8.43 6.69
CA GLY A 100 5.52 -7.12 7.17
C GLY A 100 5.06 -5.96 6.29
N LEU A 101 5.05 -6.14 4.96
CA LEU A 101 4.46 -5.18 4.02
C LEU A 101 2.98 -4.89 4.34
N ILE A 102 2.19 -5.95 4.51
CA ILE A 102 0.74 -5.83 4.79
C ILE A 102 0.49 -5.28 6.20
N GLU A 103 1.24 -5.74 7.19
CA GLU A 103 1.13 -5.29 8.58
C GLU A 103 1.43 -3.80 8.72
N THR A 104 2.43 -3.29 7.99
CA THR A 104 2.77 -1.86 7.99
C THR A 104 1.63 -1.03 7.38
N VAL A 105 1.01 -1.48 6.30
CA VAL A 105 -0.18 -0.82 5.71
C VAL A 105 -1.34 -0.83 6.71
N GLU A 106 -1.62 -1.97 7.34
CA GLU A 106 -2.71 -2.09 8.32
C GLU A 106 -2.47 -1.19 9.53
N LYS A 107 -1.23 -1.09 10.03
CA LYS A 107 -0.86 -0.18 11.12
C LYS A 107 -1.14 1.27 10.74
N ALA A 108 -0.70 1.71 9.57
CA ALA A 108 -0.95 3.07 9.09
C ALA A 108 -2.45 3.35 8.91
N ALA A 109 -3.19 2.41 8.32
CA ALA A 109 -4.64 2.51 8.18
C ALA A 109 -5.36 2.55 9.54
N GLN A 110 -4.89 1.80 10.52
CA GLN A 110 -5.41 1.84 11.89
C GLN A 110 -5.24 3.23 12.50
N ILE A 111 -4.04 3.81 12.40
CA ILE A 111 -3.76 5.16 12.90
C ILE A 111 -4.67 6.17 12.20
N TYR A 112 -4.80 6.10 10.86
CA TYR A 112 -5.70 6.95 10.10
C TYR A 112 -7.15 6.83 10.60
N MET A 113 -7.69 5.62 10.67
CA MET A 113 -9.09 5.39 11.07
C MET A 113 -9.38 5.87 12.50
N LEU A 114 -8.42 5.72 13.42
CA LEU A 114 -8.57 6.19 14.81
C LEU A 114 -8.49 7.72 14.94
N THR A 115 -7.84 8.40 13.99
CA THR A 115 -7.58 9.85 14.08
C THR A 115 -8.32 10.69 13.04
N ALA A 116 -8.92 10.09 12.01
CA ALA A 116 -9.53 10.80 10.88
C ALA A 116 -10.65 11.78 11.26
N HIS A 117 -11.31 11.57 12.40
CA HIS A 117 -12.38 12.42 12.94
C HIS A 117 -11.86 13.52 13.90
N LEU A 118 -10.56 13.54 14.16
CA LEU A 118 -9.92 14.51 15.05
C LEU A 118 -9.15 15.56 14.24
N PRO A 119 -8.97 16.79 14.76
CA PRO A 119 -8.08 17.76 14.15
C PRO A 119 -6.65 17.22 14.13
N ARG A 120 -6.05 17.10 12.96
CA ARG A 120 -4.65 16.67 12.85
C ARG A 120 -3.74 17.84 13.19
N ILE A 121 -2.94 17.71 14.25
CA ILE A 121 -1.99 18.72 14.73
C ILE A 121 -0.59 18.48 14.15
N ASN A 122 -0.22 17.21 13.97
CA ASN A 122 1.08 16.79 13.44
C ASN A 122 0.88 15.82 12.26
N THR A 123 1.82 15.83 11.34
CA THR A 123 1.92 14.86 10.23
C THR A 123 3.38 14.72 9.80
N ILE A 124 3.71 13.62 9.13
CA ILE A 124 4.99 13.50 8.43
C ILE A 124 4.85 14.25 7.10
N ARG A 125 5.66 15.30 6.91
CA ARG A 125 5.62 16.12 5.70
C ARG A 125 6.40 15.48 4.55
N ASP A 126 6.16 15.92 3.31
CA ASP A 126 6.84 15.41 2.13
C ASP A 126 8.36 15.54 2.19
N ASP A 127 8.88 16.65 2.72
CA ASP A 127 10.32 16.83 2.92
C ASP A 127 10.91 15.82 3.91
N GLN A 128 10.18 15.46 4.96
CA GLN A 128 10.58 14.45 5.94
C GLN A 128 10.49 13.02 5.35
N MET A 129 9.48 12.76 4.51
CA MET A 129 9.38 11.48 3.77
C MET A 129 10.57 11.29 2.82
N MET A 130 10.99 12.37 2.14
CA MET A 130 12.18 12.34 1.28
C MET A 130 13.45 12.04 2.07
N GLU A 131 13.64 12.73 3.20
CA GLU A 131 14.78 12.50 4.11
C GLU A 131 14.84 11.06 4.61
N LEU A 132 13.69 10.49 5.00
CA LEU A 132 13.57 9.09 5.41
C LEU A 132 13.95 8.12 4.28
N ALA A 133 13.41 8.34 3.09
CA ALA A 133 13.70 7.49 1.94
C ALA A 133 15.18 7.52 1.54
N GLU A 134 15.81 8.70 1.60
CA GLU A 134 17.25 8.88 1.36
C GLU A 134 18.08 8.20 2.43
N PHE A 135 17.74 8.36 3.70
CA PHE A 135 18.44 7.73 4.82
C PHE A 135 18.42 6.20 4.74
N PHE A 136 17.27 5.62 4.39
CA PHE A 136 17.14 4.17 4.21
C PHE A 136 17.62 3.67 2.83
N GLY A 137 18.02 4.57 1.94
CA GLY A 137 18.52 4.21 0.60
C GLY A 137 17.46 3.55 -0.28
N VAL A 138 16.18 3.85 -0.07
CA VAL A 138 15.08 3.26 -0.85
C VAL A 138 14.70 4.12 -2.04
N LYS A 139 14.39 3.45 -3.17
CA LYS A 139 13.88 4.11 -4.37
C LYS A 139 12.36 4.21 -4.27
N TYR A 140 11.85 5.44 -4.09
CA TYR A 140 10.44 5.70 -3.85
C TYR A 140 9.74 6.39 -5.02
N ARG A 141 8.41 6.40 -5.01
CA ARG A 141 7.54 7.05 -6.00
C ARG A 141 7.45 8.55 -5.72
N LYS A 142 8.37 9.33 -6.32
CA LYS A 142 8.36 10.82 -6.19
C LYS A 142 7.07 11.45 -6.67
N ASP A 143 6.43 10.88 -7.69
CA ASP A 143 5.15 11.31 -8.25
C ASP A 143 3.96 11.14 -7.27
N PHE A 144 4.17 10.45 -6.15
CA PHE A 144 3.16 10.29 -5.09
C PHE A 144 3.25 11.37 -4.02
N LEU A 145 4.34 12.12 -3.95
CA LEU A 145 4.45 13.30 -3.09
C LEU A 145 3.71 14.50 -3.70
N ASN A 146 3.38 15.49 -2.87
CA ASN A 146 2.72 16.74 -3.26
C ASN A 146 3.73 17.89 -3.36
N LEU A 147 4.82 17.69 -4.07
CA LEU A 147 5.92 18.65 -4.26
C LEU A 147 5.53 19.74 -5.24
#